data_b49e046ff05c535aacd3f4cbaa97d235
#
_entry.id   b49e046ff05c535aacd3f4cbaa97d235
#
_cell.length_a   1.000
_cell.length_b   1.000
_cell.length_c   1.000
_cell.angle_alpha   90.00
_cell.angle_beta   90.00
_cell.angle_gamma   90.00
#
_symmetry.space_group_name_H-M   'P 1'
#
loop_
_entity.id
_entity.type
_entity.pdbx_description
1 polymer ?
#
loop_
_entity_poly.entity_id
_entity_poly.type
_entity_poly.pdbx_seq_one_letter_code
_entity_poly.pdbx_strand_id
1 'polypeptide(L)' 'ADHFIVRFRSAFGRTPARYITERRLAVAAQKLLFSSDTIEAIAAQVGFCDRFHFSRAFKQRYGMAPFEYRSTRPS' A
#
# COMPACT_ATOMS: atom_id res chain seq x y z
N ALA A 1 -0.49 1.49 -25.31
CA ALA A 1 -0.66 0.76 -24.05
C ALA A 1 0.46 -0.26 -23.87
N ASP A 2 0.65 -1.13 -24.86
CA ASP A 2 1.70 -2.15 -24.76
C ASP A 2 3.08 -1.51 -24.67
N HIS A 3 3.28 -0.47 -25.43
CA HIS A 3 4.54 0.24 -25.45
C HIS A 3 4.85 0.85 -24.09
N PHE A 4 3.83 1.43 -23.46
CA PHE A 4 3.96 2.00 -22.14
C PHE A 4 4.31 0.92 -21.11
N ILE A 5 3.64 -0.23 -21.18
CA ILE A 5 3.88 -1.31 -20.24
C ILE A 5 5.32 -1.82 -20.34
N VAL A 6 5.82 -2.00 -21.54
CA VAL A 6 7.19 -2.47 -21.75
C VAL A 6 8.19 -1.49 -21.16
N ARG A 7 8.00 -0.21 -21.41
CA ARG A 7 8.89 0.82 -20.87
C ARG A 7 8.84 0.88 -19.36
N PHE A 8 7.63 0.75 -18.82
CA PHE A 8 7.46 0.79 -17.36
C PHE A 8 8.23 -0.35 -16.69
N ARG A 9 8.09 -1.56 -17.21
CA ARG A 9 8.79 -2.71 -16.64
C ARG A 9 10.29 -2.56 -16.73
N SER A 10 10.76 -2.04 -17.86
CA SER A 10 12.18 -1.83 -18.08
C SER A 10 12.73 -0.83 -17.06
N ALA A 11 11.98 0.21 -16.76
CA ALA A 11 12.43 1.26 -15.85
C ALA A 11 12.37 0.84 -14.38
N PHE A 12 11.33 0.09 -13.99
CA PHE A 12 11.08 -0.20 -12.58
C PHE A 12 11.25 -1.66 -12.21
N GLY A 13 11.39 -2.54 -13.20
CA GLY A 13 11.58 -3.95 -12.93
C GLY A 13 10.35 -4.68 -12.41
N ARG A 14 9.15 -4.13 -12.62
CA ARG A 14 7.92 -4.75 -12.16
C ARG A 14 6.73 -4.32 -13.03
N THR A 15 5.62 -5.05 -12.88
CA THR A 15 4.43 -4.76 -13.67
C THR A 15 3.74 -3.49 -13.18
N PRO A 16 2.97 -2.83 -14.06
CA PRO A 16 2.21 -1.65 -13.65
C PRO A 16 1.24 -1.92 -12.49
N ALA A 17 0.60 -3.09 -12.48
CA ALA A 17 -0.32 -3.43 -11.40
C ALA A 17 0.39 -3.49 -10.06
N ARG A 18 1.57 -4.08 -10.02
CA ARG A 18 2.36 -4.16 -8.81
C ARG A 18 2.82 -2.78 -8.35
N TYR A 19 3.20 -1.94 -9.29
CA TYR A 19 3.59 -0.58 -8.97
C TYR A 19 2.43 0.19 -8.34
N ILE A 20 1.24 0.05 -8.90
CA ILE A 20 0.06 0.73 -8.37
C ILE A 20 -0.23 0.25 -6.95
N THR A 21 -0.14 -1.06 -6.71
CA THR A 21 -0.35 -1.62 -5.38
C THR A 21 0.66 -1.06 -4.39
N GLU A 22 1.92 -0.98 -4.78
CA GLU A 22 2.96 -0.43 -3.90
C GLU A 22 2.72 1.03 -3.60
N ARG A 23 2.25 1.80 -4.58
CA ARG A 23 1.90 3.21 -4.35
C ARG A 23 0.74 3.35 -3.37
N ARG A 24 -0.27 2.51 -3.52
CA ARG A 24 -1.41 2.51 -2.59
C ARG A 24 -0.96 2.19 -1.18
N LEU A 25 -0.07 1.22 -1.03
CA LEU A 25 0.46 0.85 0.28
C LEU A 25 1.31 1.98 0.87
N ALA A 26 2.06 2.70 0.04
CA ALA A 26 2.85 3.82 0.52
C ALA A 26 1.96 4.93 1.06
N VAL A 27 0.88 5.25 0.36
CA VAL A 27 -0.08 6.25 0.84
C VAL A 27 -0.72 5.78 2.15
N ALA A 28 -1.07 4.49 2.21
CA ALA A 28 -1.65 3.92 3.43
C ALA A 28 -0.68 4.02 4.60
N ALA A 29 0.61 3.78 4.36
CA ALA A 29 1.62 3.88 5.41
C ALA A 29 1.65 5.27 6.01
N GLN A 30 1.58 6.30 5.17
CA GLN A 30 1.52 7.67 5.65
C GLN A 30 0.27 7.94 6.46
N LYS A 31 -0.88 7.45 6.00
CA LYS A 31 -2.13 7.64 6.73
C LYS A 31 -2.10 6.93 8.07
N LEU A 32 -1.48 5.75 8.13
CA LEU A 32 -1.35 5.03 9.39
C LEU A 32 -0.55 5.84 10.42
N LEU A 33 0.47 6.53 9.98
CA LEU A 33 1.34 7.30 10.87
C LEU A 33 0.79 8.68 11.22
N PHE A 34 0.08 9.32 10.28
CA PHE A 34 -0.24 10.73 10.42
C PHE A 34 -1.73 11.03 10.47
N SER A 35 -2.60 10.02 10.45
CA SER A 35 -4.03 10.24 10.60
C SER A 35 -4.58 9.33 11.69
N SER A 36 -5.80 9.62 12.12
CA SER A 36 -6.51 8.80 13.12
C SER A 36 -7.53 7.87 12.49
N ASP A 37 -7.56 7.80 11.17
CA ASP A 37 -8.53 6.94 10.49
C ASP A 37 -8.31 5.49 10.87
N THR A 38 -9.42 4.73 10.88
CA THR A 38 -9.33 3.30 11.17
C THR A 38 -8.60 2.59 10.03
N ILE A 39 -8.07 1.41 10.37
CA ILE A 39 -7.41 0.56 9.36
C ILE A 39 -8.38 0.28 8.21
N GLU A 40 -9.63 0.00 8.54
CA GLU A 40 -10.66 -0.30 7.57
C GLU A 40 -10.93 0.90 6.64
N ALA A 41 -11.00 2.09 7.22
CA ALA A 41 -11.21 3.30 6.44
C ALA A 41 -10.03 3.56 5.51
N ILE A 42 -8.82 3.38 6.01
CA ILE A 42 -7.62 3.57 5.20
C ILE A 42 -7.59 2.58 4.04
N ALA A 43 -7.93 1.31 4.31
CA ALA A 43 -7.96 0.31 3.25
C ALA A 43 -8.91 0.73 2.12
N ALA A 44 -10.09 1.22 2.49
CA ALA A 44 -11.06 1.67 1.49
C ALA A 44 -10.55 2.89 0.74
N GLN A 45 -9.94 3.84 1.44
CA GLN A 45 -9.44 5.06 0.83
C GLN A 45 -8.37 4.80 -0.21
N VAL A 46 -7.53 3.80 0.02
CA VAL A 46 -6.44 3.50 -0.90
C VAL A 46 -6.82 2.45 -1.94
N GLY A 47 -8.08 2.00 -1.95
CA GLY A 47 -8.60 1.19 -3.04
C GLY A 47 -8.57 -0.31 -2.84
N PHE A 48 -8.46 -0.78 -1.61
CA PHE A 48 -8.56 -2.22 -1.33
C PHE A 48 -10.01 -2.60 -1.06
N CYS A 49 -10.39 -3.84 -1.43
CA CYS A 49 -11.75 -4.31 -1.26
C CYS A 49 -12.16 -4.45 0.19
N ASP A 50 -11.23 -4.93 1.03
CA ASP A 50 -11.48 -5.09 2.45
C ASP A 50 -10.17 -4.98 3.21
N ARG A 51 -10.30 -4.93 4.55
CA ARG A 51 -9.12 -4.74 5.38
C ARG A 51 -8.22 -5.98 5.42
N PHE A 52 -8.78 -7.15 5.17
CA PHE A 52 -7.98 -8.38 5.20
C PHE A 52 -7.03 -8.44 4.01
N HIS A 53 -7.55 -8.10 2.84
CA HIS A 53 -6.70 -8.03 1.65
C HIS A 53 -5.63 -6.96 1.82
N PHE A 54 -6.03 -5.80 2.33
CA PHE A 54 -5.11 -4.71 2.60
C PHE A 54 -4.03 -5.13 3.59
N SER A 55 -4.42 -5.73 4.72
CA SER A 55 -3.48 -6.12 5.76
C SER A 55 -2.47 -7.12 5.25
N ARG A 56 -2.93 -8.08 4.45
CA ARG A 56 -2.03 -9.08 3.88
C ARG A 56 -1.01 -8.44 2.95
N ALA A 57 -1.48 -7.57 2.05
CA ALA A 57 -0.60 -6.89 1.10
C ALA A 57 0.38 -5.99 1.84
N PHE A 58 -0.10 -5.27 2.86
CA PHE A 58 0.73 -4.38 3.64
C PHE A 58 1.82 -5.14 4.37
N LYS A 59 1.46 -6.23 5.03
CA LYS A 59 2.43 -7.04 5.76
C LYS A 59 3.48 -7.61 4.83
N GLN A 60 3.08 -8.02 3.65
CA GLN A 60 4.01 -8.57 2.67
C GLN A 60 5.01 -7.52 2.22
N ARG A 61 4.57 -6.27 2.09
CA ARG A 61 5.43 -5.17 1.63
C ARG A 61 6.30 -4.57 2.74
N TYR A 62 5.74 -4.42 3.92
CA TYR A 62 6.42 -3.73 5.02
C TYR A 62 6.91 -4.64 6.14
N GLY A 63 6.56 -5.91 6.11
CA GLY A 63 7.02 -6.87 7.11
C GLY A 63 6.24 -6.87 8.40
N MET A 64 5.22 -6.03 8.53
CA MET A 64 4.37 -6.00 9.72
C MET A 64 2.95 -5.58 9.35
N ALA A 65 2.00 -5.96 10.18
CA ALA A 65 0.60 -5.61 9.94
C ALA A 65 0.38 -4.11 10.07
N PRO A 66 -0.67 -3.56 9.44
CA PRO A 66 -0.95 -2.13 9.54
C PRO A 66 -1.09 -1.64 10.98
N PHE A 67 -1.72 -2.43 11.84
CA PHE A 67 -1.88 -2.06 13.24
C PHE A 67 -0.51 -1.91 13.92
N GLU A 68 0.37 -2.87 13.68
CA GLU A 68 1.71 -2.82 14.24
C GLU A 68 2.50 -1.62 13.70
N TYR A 69 2.36 -1.36 12.41
CA TYR A 69 3.04 -0.24 11.79
C TYR A 69 2.59 1.08 12.40
N ARG A 70 1.28 1.22 12.65
CA ARG A 70 0.74 2.42 13.27
C ARG A 70 1.34 2.65 14.66
N SER A 71 1.62 1.59 15.38
CA SER A 71 2.17 1.72 16.73
C SER A 71 3.61 2.20 16.72
N THR A 72 4.27 2.23 15.57
CA THR A 72 5.64 2.76 15.47
C THR A 72 5.69 4.27 15.29
N ARG A 73 4.54 4.92 15.14
CA ARG A 73 4.53 6.36 14.88
C ARG A 73 5.12 7.12 16.05
N PRO A 74 5.79 8.25 15.76
CA PRO A 74 6.36 9.07 16.83
C PRO A 74 5.24 9.66 17.69
N SER A 75 5.51 9.76 18.96
CA SER A 75 4.55 10.33 19.92
C SER A 75 4.52 11.83 19.86
#